data_7da14c1317caf3b5739fedb98c513536
#
_entry.id   7da14c1317caf3b5739fedb98c513536
#
_cell.length_a   1.000
_cell.length_b   1.000
_cell.length_c   1.000
_cell.angle_alpha   90.00
_cell.angle_beta   90.00
_cell.angle_gamma   90.00
#
_symmetry.space_group_name_H-M   'P 1'
#
loop_
_entity.id
_entity.type
_entity.pdbx_description
1 polymer ?
#
loop_
_entity_poly.entity_id
_entity_poly.type
_entity_poly.pdbx_seq_one_letter_code
_entity_poly.pdbx_strand_id
1 'polypeptide(L)'
;MIVTIGDEVNGLAVDTAAGGRICSLVLRGRERILSLPAHGIEPSIAWGCYLMAPFAGRVRGASLTWSGRTIELRRNNGIHSIHGAGFDAPWRVVERAEASLTLACDFDRSRWPFEGSMRQTLEINPERLALRAEIDAIDPMPASIGWHPWFHAENGQIRVTVQSGEILELGRDLIPTGGLLPVDDRTDLRAGPSLDGKRLDDVYTSVHAPVSVVWPDMVLTMRFSENVKTFVICTHPQATCVEPMTAWPDAVRLESEGCMDTGLVSLAAGETLAASTEWSFADTTPDAMDRTLSQDGAAHSPTGAPTL
;
A
#
# COMPACT_ATOMS: atom_id res chain seq x y z
N MET A 1 8.53 13.90 -16.45
CA MET A 1 9.43 14.96 -15.89
C MET A 1 9.68 14.62 -14.43
N ILE A 2 10.96 14.65 -14.02
CA ILE A 2 11.31 14.41 -12.62
C ILE A 2 11.23 15.72 -11.83
N VAL A 3 10.59 15.69 -10.67
CA VAL A 3 10.48 16.79 -9.70
C VAL A 3 11.03 16.32 -8.37
N THR A 4 11.89 17.10 -7.73
CA THR A 4 12.50 16.76 -6.44
C THR A 4 12.02 17.72 -5.35
N ILE A 5 11.85 17.20 -4.12
CA ILE A 5 11.62 17.97 -2.89
C ILE A 5 12.47 17.37 -1.76
N GLY A 6 12.74 18.19 -0.72
CA GLY A 6 13.64 17.82 0.37
C GLY A 6 15.12 18.01 -0.01
N ASP A 7 16.00 17.30 0.66
CA ASP A 7 17.46 17.41 0.50
C ASP A 7 18.12 16.03 0.22
N GLU A 8 19.46 16.00 0.22
CA GLU A 8 20.24 14.77 -0.05
C GLU A 8 20.16 13.75 1.11
N VAL A 9 19.75 14.17 2.30
CA VAL A 9 19.61 13.30 3.47
C VAL A 9 18.20 12.79 3.63
N ASN A 10 17.20 13.66 3.39
CA ASN A 10 15.79 13.30 3.42
C ASN A 10 15.08 14.01 2.25
N GLY A 11 14.89 13.29 1.17
CA GLY A 11 14.30 13.84 -0.04
C GLY A 11 13.68 12.77 -0.91
N LEU A 12 12.90 13.22 -1.87
CA LEU A 12 12.30 12.34 -2.85
C LEU A 12 12.28 12.97 -4.25
N ALA A 13 12.29 12.10 -5.24
CA ALA A 13 12.08 12.44 -6.63
C ALA A 13 10.79 11.80 -7.13
N VAL A 14 10.02 12.56 -7.89
CA VAL A 14 8.71 12.12 -8.44
C VAL A 14 8.75 12.17 -9.95
N ASP A 15 8.40 11.07 -10.60
CA ASP A 15 8.18 11.05 -12.04
C ASP A 15 6.71 11.36 -12.37
N THR A 16 6.47 12.60 -12.80
CA THR A 16 5.14 13.06 -13.15
C THR A 16 4.60 12.42 -14.44
N ALA A 17 5.44 11.87 -15.30
CA ALA A 17 5.03 11.18 -16.53
C ALA A 17 4.65 9.71 -16.28
N ALA A 18 5.09 9.14 -15.16
CA ALA A 18 4.89 7.74 -14.80
C ALA A 18 4.03 7.59 -13.53
N GLY A 19 2.83 8.17 -13.52
CA GLY A 19 1.87 7.98 -12.42
C GLY A 19 2.04 8.91 -11.23
N GLY A 20 2.76 10.04 -11.36
CA GLY A 20 3.09 10.86 -10.18
C GLY A 20 3.86 10.07 -9.12
N ARG A 21 4.62 9.08 -9.57
CA ARG A 21 5.31 8.05 -8.80
C ARG A 21 6.53 8.62 -8.08
N ILE A 22 6.66 8.36 -6.80
CA ILE A 22 7.95 8.54 -6.12
C ILE A 22 8.92 7.52 -6.73
N CYS A 23 9.90 7.98 -7.49
CA CYS A 23 10.88 7.16 -8.19
C CYS A 23 12.23 7.06 -7.46
N SER A 24 12.43 7.87 -6.42
CA SER A 24 13.51 7.80 -5.45
C SER A 24 13.03 8.34 -4.12
N LEU A 25 13.37 7.66 -3.04
CA LEU A 25 13.08 8.07 -1.67
C LEU A 25 14.32 7.88 -0.81
N VAL A 26 15.03 8.97 -0.58
CA VAL A 26 16.21 8.99 0.30
C VAL A 26 15.76 9.34 1.71
N LEU A 27 16.00 8.46 2.67
CA LEU A 27 15.78 8.69 4.09
C LEU A 27 17.05 8.35 4.85
N ARG A 28 17.51 9.29 5.68
CA ARG A 28 18.78 9.16 6.42
C ARG A 28 19.98 8.91 5.49
N GLY A 29 19.99 9.58 4.31
CA GLY A 29 21.05 9.48 3.33
C GLY A 29 21.10 8.17 2.55
N ARG A 30 20.07 7.33 2.61
CA ARG A 30 19.97 6.04 1.88
C ARG A 30 18.72 5.95 1.04
N GLU A 31 18.86 5.43 -0.18
CA GLU A 31 17.71 5.06 -1.01
C GLU A 31 16.92 3.92 -0.36
N ARG A 32 15.60 4.08 -0.24
CA ARG A 32 14.72 3.13 0.46
C ARG A 32 13.77 2.38 -0.45
N ILE A 33 13.60 2.81 -1.70
CA ILE A 33 12.70 2.16 -2.65
C ILE A 33 13.44 1.78 -3.93
N LEU A 34 12.90 0.79 -4.67
CA LEU A 34 13.42 0.46 -5.98
C LEU A 34 13.19 1.61 -6.96
N SER A 35 14.25 2.16 -7.52
CA SER A 35 14.21 3.21 -8.56
C SER A 35 14.06 2.64 -9.97
N LEU A 36 14.17 1.32 -10.14
CA LEU A 36 14.04 0.59 -11.38
C LEU A 36 13.14 -0.65 -11.17
N PRO A 37 12.46 -1.14 -12.22
CA PRO A 37 11.58 -2.29 -12.10
C PRO A 37 12.28 -3.54 -11.56
N ALA A 38 11.60 -4.23 -10.64
CA ALA A 38 12.02 -5.52 -10.12
C ALA A 38 12.00 -6.58 -11.23
N HIS A 39 12.93 -7.53 -11.19
CA HIS A 39 13.02 -8.59 -12.19
C HIS A 39 11.86 -9.58 -12.11
N GLY A 40 11.32 -9.98 -13.25
CA GLY A 40 10.29 -11.02 -13.34
C GLY A 40 8.86 -10.54 -13.04
N ILE A 41 8.64 -9.25 -12.85
CA ILE A 41 7.32 -8.64 -12.68
C ILE A 41 7.06 -7.65 -13.82
N GLU A 42 5.78 -7.38 -14.11
CA GLU A 42 5.38 -6.35 -15.09
C GLU A 42 6.03 -5.00 -14.75
N PRO A 43 6.87 -4.45 -15.64
CA PRO A 43 7.67 -3.27 -15.32
C PRO A 43 6.86 -2.04 -14.89
N SER A 44 5.62 -1.90 -15.35
CA SER A 44 4.78 -0.74 -15.04
C SER A 44 4.37 -0.68 -13.57
N ILE A 45 4.36 -1.82 -12.85
CA ILE A 45 3.93 -1.91 -11.45
C ILE A 45 5.06 -2.22 -10.46
N ALA A 46 6.26 -2.55 -10.92
CA ALA A 46 7.29 -3.24 -10.13
C ALA A 46 8.37 -2.31 -9.54
N TRP A 47 8.09 -1.04 -9.28
CA TRP A 47 9.09 -0.10 -8.76
C TRP A 47 8.47 1.17 -8.17
N GLY A 48 9.25 1.89 -7.37
CA GLY A 48 8.88 3.19 -6.81
C GLY A 48 7.81 3.10 -5.72
N CYS A 49 7.08 4.19 -5.53
CA CYS A 49 5.85 4.23 -4.76
C CYS A 49 4.83 5.06 -5.53
N TYR A 50 3.71 4.47 -5.89
CA TYR A 50 2.66 5.11 -6.68
C TYR A 50 1.30 5.04 -6.00
N LEU A 51 0.44 5.98 -6.36
CA LEU A 51 -0.95 6.00 -5.94
C LEU A 51 -1.77 4.99 -6.74
N MET A 52 -2.50 4.12 -6.05
CA MET A 52 -3.50 3.22 -6.60
C MET A 52 -4.88 3.85 -6.42
N ALA A 53 -5.42 4.41 -7.48
CA ALA A 53 -6.74 5.07 -7.48
C ALA A 53 -7.35 5.05 -8.89
N PRO A 54 -8.66 4.95 -9.03
CA PRO A 54 -9.72 4.93 -8.01
C PRO A 54 -10.02 3.53 -7.44
N PHE A 55 -9.18 2.55 -7.68
CA PHE A 55 -9.21 1.25 -7.00
C PHE A 55 -7.79 0.74 -6.77
N ALA A 56 -7.59 0.04 -5.65
CA ALA A 56 -6.33 -0.60 -5.29
C ALA A 56 -6.44 -2.12 -5.50
N GLY A 57 -5.32 -2.75 -5.85
CA GLY A 57 -5.27 -4.19 -6.14
C GLY A 57 -5.96 -4.57 -7.44
N ARG A 58 -6.29 -5.86 -7.57
CA ARG A 58 -6.86 -6.46 -8.79
C ARG A 58 -8.37 -6.30 -8.86
N VAL A 59 -8.90 -6.17 -10.07
CA VAL A 59 -10.33 -6.32 -10.42
C VAL A 59 -10.48 -7.52 -11.36
N ARG A 60 -11.28 -8.50 -10.93
CA ARG A 60 -11.50 -9.77 -11.61
C ARG A 60 -12.00 -9.57 -13.03
N GLY A 61 -11.35 -10.24 -14.00
CA GLY A 61 -11.75 -10.21 -15.40
C GLY A 61 -11.66 -8.83 -16.08
N ALA A 62 -11.08 -7.81 -15.39
CA ALA A 62 -11.08 -6.42 -15.85
C ALA A 62 -12.49 -5.88 -16.11
N SER A 63 -13.46 -6.26 -15.29
CA SER A 63 -14.86 -5.84 -15.40
C SER A 63 -15.48 -5.69 -14.01
N LEU A 64 -16.29 -4.67 -13.82
CA LEU A 64 -17.07 -4.47 -12.61
C LEU A 64 -18.51 -4.09 -12.94
N THR A 65 -19.44 -4.41 -12.04
CA THR A 65 -20.84 -3.99 -12.15
C THR A 65 -21.13 -2.91 -11.12
N TRP A 66 -21.48 -1.73 -11.58
CA TRP A 66 -21.79 -0.58 -10.74
C TRP A 66 -23.10 0.08 -11.17
N SER A 67 -24.01 0.32 -10.21
CA SER A 67 -25.33 0.91 -10.47
C SER A 67 -26.07 0.23 -11.64
N GLY A 68 -26.03 -1.11 -11.68
CA GLY A 68 -26.68 -1.92 -12.72
C GLY A 68 -26.02 -1.88 -14.10
N ARG A 69 -24.85 -1.29 -14.23
CA ARG A 69 -24.08 -1.23 -15.49
C ARG A 69 -22.81 -2.04 -15.36
N THR A 70 -22.53 -2.87 -16.36
CA THR A 70 -21.22 -3.53 -16.50
C THR A 70 -20.25 -2.56 -17.14
N ILE A 71 -19.08 -2.41 -16.54
CA ILE A 71 -18.00 -1.51 -16.92
C ILE A 71 -16.77 -2.34 -17.22
N GLU A 72 -16.29 -2.25 -18.45
CA GLU A 72 -15.04 -2.87 -18.88
C GLU A 72 -13.87 -1.94 -18.52
N LEU A 73 -12.84 -2.52 -17.91
CA LEU A 73 -11.61 -1.84 -17.54
C LEU A 73 -10.45 -2.30 -18.44
N ARG A 74 -9.37 -1.53 -18.45
CA ARG A 74 -8.14 -1.90 -19.14
C ARG A 74 -7.57 -3.19 -18.54
N ARG A 75 -7.25 -4.17 -19.38
CA ARG A 75 -6.51 -5.38 -18.98
C ARG A 75 -5.02 -5.06 -18.95
N ASN A 76 -4.47 -4.90 -17.77
CA ASN A 76 -3.06 -4.56 -17.54
C ASN A 76 -2.36 -5.51 -16.56
N ASN A 77 -3.05 -6.60 -16.17
CA ASN A 77 -2.48 -7.69 -15.37
C ASN A 77 -3.10 -9.02 -15.83
N GLY A 78 -2.58 -9.57 -16.92
CA GLY A 78 -3.17 -10.75 -17.57
C GLY A 78 -4.59 -10.47 -18.03
N ILE A 79 -5.56 -11.25 -17.55
CA ILE A 79 -6.98 -11.06 -17.83
C ILE A 79 -7.66 -10.06 -16.91
N HIS A 80 -6.96 -9.58 -15.87
CA HIS A 80 -7.47 -8.68 -14.84
C HIS A 80 -7.08 -7.22 -15.12
N SER A 81 -7.73 -6.30 -14.42
CA SER A 81 -7.26 -4.94 -14.24
C SER A 81 -6.59 -4.80 -12.87
N ILE A 82 -5.62 -3.90 -12.73
CA ILE A 82 -4.91 -3.68 -11.47
C ILE A 82 -4.59 -2.19 -11.25
N HIS A 83 -4.66 -1.73 -10.00
CA HIS A 83 -4.15 -0.46 -9.45
C HIS A 83 -4.76 0.82 -10.02
N GLY A 84 -5.95 0.73 -10.62
CA GLY A 84 -6.69 1.92 -11.04
C GLY A 84 -6.20 2.55 -12.33
N ALA A 85 -6.43 3.86 -12.46
CA ALA A 85 -6.23 4.62 -13.68
C ALA A 85 -5.04 5.59 -13.60
N GLY A 86 -4.54 5.88 -12.39
CA GLY A 86 -3.57 6.95 -12.14
C GLY A 86 -2.11 6.51 -12.11
N PHE A 87 -1.82 5.26 -11.78
CA PHE A 87 -0.46 4.80 -11.44
C PHE A 87 0.55 4.83 -12.62
N ASP A 88 0.09 4.91 -13.84
CA ASP A 88 0.89 5.02 -15.07
C ASP A 88 0.40 6.13 -16.02
N ALA A 89 -0.48 7.02 -15.52
CA ALA A 89 -0.92 8.22 -16.24
C ALA A 89 0.04 9.39 -16.01
N PRO A 90 0.07 10.40 -16.90
CA PRO A 90 0.78 11.64 -16.62
C PRO A 90 0.02 12.49 -15.59
N TRP A 91 0.75 13.03 -14.63
CA TRP A 91 0.24 13.94 -13.61
C TRP A 91 0.79 15.36 -13.81
N ARG A 92 0.00 16.37 -13.53
CA ARG A 92 0.43 17.77 -13.56
C ARG A 92 0.85 18.22 -12.17
N VAL A 93 1.89 19.05 -12.10
CA VAL A 93 2.25 19.75 -10.86
C VAL A 93 1.26 20.88 -10.63
N VAL A 94 0.63 20.88 -9.46
CA VAL A 94 -0.30 21.93 -9.03
C VAL A 94 0.43 22.96 -8.18
N GLU A 95 1.24 22.48 -7.23
CA GLU A 95 2.02 23.30 -6.33
C GLU A 95 3.34 22.62 -5.98
N ARG A 96 4.39 23.40 -5.80
CA ARG A 96 5.70 22.92 -5.37
C ARG A 96 6.35 23.91 -4.45
N ALA A 97 6.86 23.42 -3.31
CA ALA A 97 7.77 24.13 -2.41
C ALA A 97 9.03 23.29 -2.18
N GLU A 98 9.93 23.73 -1.34
CA GLU A 98 11.18 23.05 -1.02
C GLU A 98 10.94 21.64 -0.45
N ALA A 99 9.95 21.50 0.44
CA ALA A 99 9.63 20.28 1.16
C ALA A 99 8.21 19.73 0.87
N SER A 100 7.51 20.28 -0.12
CA SER A 100 6.17 19.81 -0.49
C SER A 100 5.91 19.83 -1.99
N LEU A 101 5.06 18.90 -2.44
CA LEU A 101 4.66 18.76 -3.83
C LEU A 101 3.20 18.32 -3.89
N THR A 102 2.37 19.07 -4.62
CA THR A 102 0.99 18.67 -4.94
C THR A 102 0.87 18.39 -6.42
N LEU A 103 0.34 17.22 -6.74
CA LEU A 103 0.09 16.73 -8.09
C LEU A 103 -1.40 16.49 -8.29
N ALA A 104 -1.88 16.59 -9.53
CA ALA A 104 -3.23 16.21 -9.91
C ALA A 104 -3.27 15.48 -11.25
N CYS A 105 -4.27 14.62 -11.40
CA CYS A 105 -4.56 13.86 -12.61
C CYS A 105 -6.06 13.75 -12.79
N ASP A 106 -6.59 14.21 -13.91
CA ASP A 106 -7.98 14.03 -14.24
C ASP A 106 -8.20 12.61 -14.79
N PHE A 107 -9.36 12.01 -14.55
CA PHE A 107 -9.65 10.67 -15.06
C PHE A 107 -9.76 10.69 -16.59
N ASP A 108 -8.98 9.86 -17.24
CA ASP A 108 -9.13 9.53 -18.64
C ASP A 108 -10.27 8.51 -18.78
N ARG A 109 -11.35 8.87 -19.48
CA ARG A 109 -12.53 8.01 -19.69
C ARG A 109 -12.22 6.67 -20.36
N SER A 110 -11.11 6.56 -21.07
CA SER A 110 -10.64 5.28 -21.62
C SER A 110 -10.04 4.33 -20.57
N ARG A 111 -9.64 4.87 -19.39
CA ARG A 111 -9.08 4.14 -18.28
C ARG A 111 -10.07 3.96 -17.12
N TRP A 112 -10.87 4.99 -16.87
CA TRP A 112 -11.92 5.03 -15.85
C TRP A 112 -13.11 5.83 -16.39
N PRO A 113 -14.29 5.20 -16.60
CA PRO A 113 -15.36 5.80 -17.38
C PRO A 113 -16.20 6.87 -16.66
N PHE A 114 -15.85 7.20 -15.44
CA PHE A 114 -16.47 8.24 -14.64
C PHE A 114 -15.65 9.53 -14.68
N GLU A 115 -16.30 10.67 -14.65
CA GLU A 115 -15.66 11.97 -14.61
C GLU A 115 -15.26 12.35 -13.19
N GLY A 116 -14.07 12.88 -13.03
CA GLY A 116 -13.50 13.26 -11.75
C GLY A 116 -11.99 13.45 -11.84
N SER A 117 -11.36 13.62 -10.70
CA SER A 117 -9.91 13.81 -10.63
C SER A 117 -9.29 13.18 -9.38
N MET A 118 -7.99 12.98 -9.45
CA MET A 118 -7.15 12.56 -8.33
C MET A 118 -6.16 13.66 -7.98
N ARG A 119 -5.91 13.84 -6.69
CA ARG A 119 -4.87 14.73 -6.16
C ARG A 119 -3.98 13.95 -5.21
N GLN A 120 -2.66 14.21 -5.27
CA GLN A 120 -1.70 13.66 -4.32
C GLN A 120 -0.84 14.80 -3.78
N THR A 121 -0.71 14.90 -2.45
CA THR A 121 0.17 15.83 -1.76
C THR A 121 1.23 15.04 -0.98
N LEU A 122 2.48 15.42 -1.18
CA LEU A 122 3.67 14.84 -0.57
C LEU A 122 4.36 15.93 0.25
N GLU A 123 4.68 15.65 1.51
CA GLU A 123 5.42 16.57 2.38
C GLU A 123 6.53 15.79 3.10
N ILE A 124 7.77 16.28 3.03
CA ILE A 124 8.91 15.63 3.67
C ILE A 124 9.66 16.60 4.58
N ASN A 125 10.12 16.09 5.70
CA ASN A 125 11.01 16.79 6.62
C ASN A 125 12.01 15.79 7.23
N PRO A 126 12.97 16.20 8.11
CA PRO A 126 13.97 15.31 8.68
C PRO A 126 13.44 14.11 9.48
N GLU A 127 12.17 14.09 9.86
CA GLU A 127 11.60 13.07 10.76
C GLU A 127 10.47 12.26 10.12
N ARG A 128 9.85 12.78 9.02
CA ARG A 128 8.66 12.16 8.43
C ARG A 128 8.47 12.48 6.95
N LEU A 129 7.79 11.57 6.27
CA LEU A 129 7.13 11.76 4.98
C LEU A 129 5.62 11.62 5.18
N ALA A 130 4.85 12.62 4.79
CA ALA A 130 3.39 12.57 4.77
C ALA A 130 2.89 12.43 3.32
N LEU A 131 1.99 11.50 3.10
CA LEU A 131 1.30 11.23 1.84
C LEU A 131 -0.19 11.44 2.06
N ARG A 132 -0.81 12.29 1.27
CA ARG A 132 -2.26 12.48 1.23
C ARG A 132 -2.75 12.30 -0.19
N ALA A 133 -3.87 11.61 -0.35
CA ALA A 133 -4.54 11.48 -1.65
C ALA A 133 -6.02 11.79 -1.52
N GLU A 134 -6.59 12.32 -2.60
CA GLU A 134 -7.99 12.68 -2.73
C GLU A 134 -8.51 12.22 -4.10
N ILE A 135 -9.76 11.78 -4.14
CA ILE A 135 -10.53 11.53 -5.35
C ILE A 135 -11.75 12.45 -5.29
N ASP A 136 -11.85 13.37 -6.24
CA ASP A 136 -13.01 14.25 -6.39
C ASP A 136 -13.93 13.69 -7.48
N ALA A 137 -15.14 13.33 -7.12
CA ALA A 137 -16.12 12.74 -8.03
C ALA A 137 -16.98 13.82 -8.70
N ILE A 138 -16.97 13.89 -10.04
CA ILE A 138 -17.94 14.66 -10.82
C ILE A 138 -19.13 13.76 -11.15
N ASP A 139 -18.88 12.57 -11.68
CA ASP A 139 -19.88 11.51 -11.79
C ASP A 139 -19.92 10.67 -10.51
N PRO A 140 -21.10 10.16 -10.08
CA PRO A 140 -21.13 9.15 -9.01
C PRO A 140 -20.29 7.94 -9.39
N MET A 141 -19.40 7.47 -8.49
CA MET A 141 -18.49 6.37 -8.78
C MET A 141 -18.11 5.55 -7.55
N PRO A 142 -17.71 4.26 -7.71
CA PRO A 142 -17.05 3.51 -6.66
C PRO A 142 -15.59 3.99 -6.55
N ALA A 143 -15.08 4.11 -5.33
CA ALA A 143 -13.72 4.63 -5.12
C ALA A 143 -13.00 3.96 -3.97
N SER A 144 -11.70 3.77 -4.14
CA SER A 144 -10.74 3.47 -3.08
C SER A 144 -9.36 4.04 -3.40
N ILE A 145 -8.55 4.20 -2.36
CA ILE A 145 -7.20 4.76 -2.42
C ILE A 145 -6.22 3.78 -1.80
N GLY A 146 -5.02 3.67 -2.37
CA GLY A 146 -3.90 2.95 -1.80
C GLY A 146 -2.56 3.47 -2.31
N TRP A 147 -1.48 3.13 -1.62
CA TRP A 147 -0.11 3.42 -2.04
C TRP A 147 0.69 2.13 -2.15
N HIS A 148 1.56 2.05 -3.15
CA HIS A 148 2.32 0.84 -3.45
C HIS A 148 3.83 1.10 -3.38
N PRO A 149 4.42 1.21 -2.19
CA PRO A 149 5.86 1.33 -2.03
C PRO A 149 6.58 -0.01 -2.25
N TRP A 150 7.63 0.01 -3.04
CA TRP A 150 8.57 -1.09 -3.25
C TRP A 150 9.84 -0.84 -2.43
N PHE A 151 9.79 -1.12 -1.13
CA PHE A 151 10.94 -0.92 -0.26
C PHE A 151 12.07 -1.89 -0.55
N HIS A 152 13.33 -1.43 -0.59
CA HIS A 152 14.49 -2.29 -0.72
C HIS A 152 14.52 -3.37 0.36
N ALA A 153 14.68 -4.65 -0.05
CA ALA A 153 14.70 -5.79 0.87
C ALA A 153 16.04 -5.97 1.61
N GLU A 154 17.09 -5.25 1.22
CA GLU A 154 18.43 -5.31 1.84
C GLU A 154 18.91 -6.73 2.16
N ASN A 155 18.93 -7.59 1.15
CA ASN A 155 19.30 -9.01 1.27
C ASN A 155 18.43 -9.82 2.27
N GLY A 156 17.14 -9.48 2.37
CA GLY A 156 16.19 -10.16 3.25
C GLY A 156 16.21 -9.69 4.71
N GLN A 157 17.06 -8.74 5.08
CA GLN A 157 17.17 -8.25 6.46
C GLN A 157 16.06 -7.26 6.86
N ILE A 158 15.00 -7.19 6.07
CA ILE A 158 13.82 -6.36 6.38
C ILE A 158 12.87 -7.12 7.30
N ARG A 159 12.29 -6.40 8.26
CA ARG A 159 11.23 -6.90 9.16
C ARG A 159 10.01 -6.00 8.99
N VAL A 160 8.83 -6.61 9.06
CA VAL A 160 7.56 -5.87 8.96
C VAL A 160 6.65 -6.28 10.11
N THR A 161 6.07 -5.28 10.78
CA THR A 161 5.05 -5.49 11.80
C THR A 161 3.71 -5.02 11.30
N VAL A 162 2.71 -5.91 11.29
CA VAL A 162 1.33 -5.61 10.91
C VAL A 162 0.41 -6.12 12.02
N GLN A 163 -0.34 -5.22 12.64
CA GLN A 163 -1.31 -5.58 13.67
C GLN A 163 -2.64 -5.96 13.02
N SER A 164 -2.72 -7.20 12.56
CA SER A 164 -3.94 -7.86 12.05
C SER A 164 -3.92 -9.33 12.44
N GLY A 165 -5.10 -9.87 12.74
CA GLY A 165 -5.31 -11.30 12.99
C GLY A 165 -5.88 -12.05 11.78
N GLU A 166 -6.13 -11.36 10.66
CA GLU A 166 -6.87 -11.90 9.52
C GLU A 166 -6.28 -11.47 8.18
N ILE A 167 -6.38 -12.35 7.20
CA ILE A 167 -6.06 -12.10 5.79
C ILE A 167 -7.26 -12.48 4.91
N LEU A 168 -7.35 -11.89 3.73
CA LEU A 168 -8.30 -12.35 2.71
C LEU A 168 -7.89 -13.71 2.16
N GLU A 169 -8.86 -14.60 1.99
CA GLU A 169 -8.67 -15.79 1.20
C GLU A 169 -8.55 -15.43 -0.28
N LEU A 170 -7.45 -15.81 -0.91
CA LEU A 170 -7.15 -15.52 -2.31
C LEU A 170 -7.23 -16.77 -3.16
N GLY A 171 -7.83 -16.66 -4.35
CA GLY A 171 -7.73 -17.65 -5.41
C GLY A 171 -6.33 -17.77 -5.98
N ARG A 172 -6.11 -18.74 -6.88
CA ARG A 172 -4.79 -18.96 -7.52
C ARG A 172 -4.33 -17.78 -8.38
N ASP A 173 -5.24 -16.94 -8.81
CA ASP A 173 -5.05 -15.72 -9.59
C ASP A 173 -4.92 -14.47 -8.71
N LEU A 174 -4.81 -14.65 -7.38
CA LEU A 174 -4.72 -13.59 -6.38
C LEU A 174 -5.96 -12.68 -6.34
N ILE A 175 -7.10 -13.19 -6.76
CA ILE A 175 -8.40 -12.53 -6.63
C ILE A 175 -9.03 -12.97 -5.31
N PRO A 176 -9.51 -12.06 -4.45
CA PRO A 176 -10.20 -12.44 -3.22
C PRO A 176 -11.46 -13.26 -3.49
N THR A 177 -11.66 -14.31 -2.69
CA THR A 177 -12.88 -15.14 -2.73
C THR A 177 -14.04 -14.51 -1.96
N GLY A 178 -13.75 -13.58 -1.04
CA GLY A 178 -14.67 -13.01 -0.06
C GLY A 178 -14.56 -13.67 1.31
N GLY A 179 -13.83 -14.78 1.43
CA GLY A 179 -13.51 -15.42 2.70
C GLY A 179 -12.40 -14.70 3.45
N LEU A 180 -12.43 -14.83 4.79
CA LEU A 180 -11.37 -14.40 5.70
C LEU A 180 -10.73 -15.63 6.32
N LEU A 181 -9.40 -15.61 6.43
CA LEU A 181 -8.61 -16.64 7.10
C LEU A 181 -7.85 -16.02 8.27
N PRO A 182 -7.72 -16.71 9.40
CA PRO A 182 -6.83 -16.27 10.46
C PRO A 182 -5.38 -16.31 9.95
N VAL A 183 -4.53 -15.39 10.46
CA VAL A 183 -3.09 -15.47 10.21
C VAL A 183 -2.52 -16.76 10.80
N ASP A 184 -1.53 -17.32 10.11
CA ASP A 184 -0.80 -18.55 10.47
C ASP A 184 0.70 -18.27 10.65
N ASP A 185 1.53 -19.30 10.91
CA ASP A 185 2.97 -19.17 11.11
C ASP A 185 3.69 -18.48 9.93
N ARG A 186 3.14 -18.56 8.70
CA ARG A 186 3.69 -17.88 7.52
C ARG A 186 3.32 -16.41 7.51
N THR A 187 2.06 -16.11 7.82
CA THR A 187 1.44 -14.79 7.64
C THR A 187 1.34 -13.96 8.91
N ASP A 188 1.62 -14.51 10.10
CA ASP A 188 1.62 -13.71 11.33
C ASP A 188 2.82 -12.76 11.37
N LEU A 189 2.52 -11.46 11.22
CA LEU A 189 3.51 -10.37 11.25
C LEU A 189 3.41 -9.50 12.51
N ARG A 190 2.57 -9.87 13.49
CA ARG A 190 2.32 -9.05 14.68
C ARG A 190 3.58 -8.86 15.54
N ALA A 191 4.46 -9.84 15.60
CA ALA A 191 5.73 -9.77 16.31
C ALA A 191 6.88 -9.15 15.51
N GLY A 192 6.63 -8.74 14.24
CA GLY A 192 7.67 -8.19 13.38
C GLY A 192 8.76 -9.20 13.01
N PRO A 193 8.42 -10.40 12.51
CA PRO A 193 9.42 -11.39 12.12
C PRO A 193 10.28 -10.89 10.95
N SER A 194 11.47 -11.48 10.80
CA SER A 194 12.24 -11.34 9.56
C SER A 194 11.43 -11.87 8.37
N LEU A 195 11.48 -11.16 7.24
CA LEU A 195 10.87 -11.61 6.00
C LEU A 195 11.83 -12.45 5.14
N ASP A 196 13.05 -12.70 5.62
CA ASP A 196 14.00 -13.56 4.91
C ASP A 196 13.42 -14.97 4.69
N GLY A 197 13.43 -15.40 3.43
CA GLY A 197 12.86 -16.69 3.00
C GLY A 197 11.32 -16.77 3.03
N LYS A 198 10.61 -15.80 3.57
CA LYS A 198 9.14 -15.75 3.50
C LYS A 198 8.68 -15.38 2.08
N ARG A 199 7.62 -16.06 1.64
CA ARG A 199 6.92 -15.75 0.39
C ARG A 199 5.51 -15.28 0.74
N LEU A 200 5.31 -13.97 0.66
CA LEU A 200 4.05 -13.31 0.91
C LEU A 200 3.56 -12.61 -0.36
N ASP A 201 2.29 -12.63 -0.60
CA ASP A 201 1.49 -11.77 -1.46
C ASP A 201 0.06 -11.81 -0.90
N ASP A 202 -0.04 -11.36 0.37
CA ASP A 202 -1.22 -11.55 1.20
C ASP A 202 -1.86 -10.20 1.53
N VAL A 203 -3.20 -10.20 1.62
CA VAL A 203 -4.01 -9.02 1.92
C VAL A 203 -4.48 -9.10 3.36
N TYR A 204 -3.91 -8.27 4.23
CA TYR A 204 -4.29 -8.14 5.64
C TYR A 204 -5.47 -7.18 5.78
N THR A 205 -6.45 -7.55 6.60
CA THR A 205 -7.65 -6.75 6.87
C THR A 205 -7.69 -6.29 8.32
N SER A 206 -8.56 -5.33 8.62
CA SER A 206 -8.72 -4.80 9.99
C SER A 206 -7.39 -4.39 10.64
N VAL A 207 -6.49 -3.85 9.83
CA VAL A 207 -5.14 -3.46 10.28
C VAL A 207 -5.24 -2.25 11.20
N HIS A 208 -4.54 -2.32 12.33
CA HIS A 208 -4.41 -1.24 13.29
C HIS A 208 -3.03 -0.57 13.19
N ALA A 209 -3.02 0.76 13.31
CA ALA A 209 -1.77 1.53 13.37
C ALA A 209 -1.02 1.27 14.70
N PRO A 210 0.32 1.32 14.69
CA PRO A 210 1.17 1.54 13.52
C PRO A 210 1.49 0.23 12.77
N VAL A 211 1.85 0.38 11.49
CA VAL A 211 2.60 -0.63 10.73
C VAL A 211 4.06 -0.18 10.69
N SER A 212 5.01 -1.10 10.87
CA SER A 212 6.42 -0.76 10.88
C SER A 212 7.22 -1.55 9.85
N VAL A 213 8.21 -0.88 9.26
CA VAL A 213 9.21 -1.48 8.38
C VAL A 213 10.58 -1.21 9.00
N VAL A 214 11.35 -2.25 9.27
CA VAL A 214 12.60 -2.17 10.00
C VAL A 214 13.74 -2.67 9.13
N TRP A 215 14.71 -1.80 8.88
CA TRP A 215 16.01 -2.11 8.30
C TRP A 215 17.08 -2.18 9.41
N PRO A 216 18.27 -2.71 9.12
CA PRO A 216 19.34 -2.76 10.13
C PRO A 216 19.73 -1.39 10.70
N ASP A 217 19.53 -0.32 9.94
CA ASP A 217 19.94 1.04 10.29
C ASP A 217 18.77 1.99 10.61
N MET A 218 17.53 1.64 10.24
CA MET A 218 16.39 2.54 10.34
C MET A 218 15.09 1.79 10.63
N VAL A 219 14.23 2.40 11.43
CA VAL A 219 12.82 2.03 11.59
C VAL A 219 11.95 3.07 10.90
N LEU A 220 11.04 2.63 10.04
CA LEU A 220 9.96 3.43 9.47
C LEU A 220 8.66 2.98 10.10
N THR A 221 7.88 3.92 10.62
CA THR A 221 6.61 3.69 11.28
C THR A 221 5.51 4.41 10.54
N MET A 222 4.54 3.65 10.01
CA MET A 222 3.40 4.16 9.27
C MET A 222 2.21 4.35 10.20
N ARG A 223 1.69 5.57 10.26
CA ARG A 223 0.37 5.90 10.78
C ARG A 223 -0.51 6.31 9.62
N PHE A 224 -1.81 6.11 9.72
CA PHE A 224 -2.72 6.29 8.59
C PHE A 224 -4.11 6.73 9.06
N SER A 225 -4.88 7.33 8.15
CA SER A 225 -6.27 7.73 8.40
C SER A 225 -7.16 6.52 8.71
N GLU A 226 -8.23 6.72 9.45
CA GLU A 226 -9.11 5.66 9.98
C GLU A 226 -9.74 4.78 8.91
N ASN A 227 -9.88 5.28 7.69
CA ASN A 227 -10.40 4.53 6.55
C ASN A 227 -9.35 3.66 5.85
N VAL A 228 -8.08 3.75 6.19
CA VAL A 228 -7.02 2.82 5.74
C VAL A 228 -6.99 1.64 6.71
N LYS A 229 -7.54 0.50 6.31
CA LYS A 229 -7.65 -0.71 7.15
C LYS A 229 -7.14 -1.99 6.47
N THR A 230 -6.68 -1.87 5.24
CA THR A 230 -6.20 -2.99 4.43
C THR A 230 -4.76 -2.76 4.05
N PHE A 231 -3.95 -3.80 4.14
CA PHE A 231 -2.55 -3.76 3.71
C PHE A 231 -2.22 -4.98 2.85
N VAL A 232 -1.55 -4.78 1.74
CA VAL A 232 -0.87 -5.88 1.05
C VAL A 232 0.58 -5.94 1.51
N ILE A 233 1.04 -7.15 1.86
CA ILE A 233 2.45 -7.42 2.10
C ILE A 233 2.90 -8.42 1.05
N CYS A 234 3.78 -7.96 0.17
CA CYS A 234 4.35 -8.78 -0.88
C CYS A 234 5.88 -8.82 -0.74
N THR A 235 6.46 -10.01 -0.81
CA THR A 235 7.91 -10.22 -0.75
C THR A 235 8.47 -10.57 -2.11
N HIS A 236 9.55 -9.91 -2.49
CA HIS A 236 10.34 -10.16 -3.67
C HIS A 236 11.83 -10.18 -3.28
N PRO A 237 12.73 -10.91 -4.00
CA PRO A 237 14.15 -10.93 -3.65
C PRO A 237 14.83 -9.54 -3.57
N GLN A 238 14.32 -8.55 -4.30
CA GLN A 238 14.87 -7.20 -4.33
C GLN A 238 14.10 -6.22 -3.44
N ALA A 239 12.85 -6.53 -3.07
CA ALA A 239 11.97 -5.59 -2.38
C ALA A 239 10.92 -6.25 -1.49
N THR A 240 10.36 -5.46 -0.61
CA THR A 240 9.14 -5.79 0.11
C THR A 240 8.12 -4.67 -0.12
N CYS A 241 6.91 -5.03 -0.55
CA CYS A 241 5.81 -4.09 -0.64
C CYS A 241 5.03 -4.07 0.67
N VAL A 242 4.67 -2.88 1.14
CA VAL A 242 3.84 -2.65 2.32
C VAL A 242 2.80 -1.61 1.94
N GLU A 243 1.65 -2.06 1.49
CA GLU A 243 0.69 -1.27 0.71
C GLU A 243 -0.54 -0.88 1.55
N PRO A 244 -0.59 0.32 2.13
CA PRO A 244 -1.80 0.82 2.77
C PRO A 244 -2.90 1.09 1.76
N MET A 245 -4.12 0.58 2.03
CA MET A 245 -5.30 0.73 1.17
C MET A 245 -6.55 1.01 2.00
N THR A 246 -7.50 1.74 1.40
CA THR A 246 -8.81 2.01 2.04
C THR A 246 -9.80 0.88 1.82
N ALA A 247 -9.64 0.06 0.77
CA ALA A 247 -10.55 -1.03 0.46
C ALA A 247 -9.82 -2.31 0.07
N TRP A 248 -10.54 -3.42 0.13
CA TRP A 248 -10.09 -4.71 -0.39
C TRP A 248 -9.93 -4.66 -1.91
N PRO A 249 -9.01 -5.42 -2.51
CA PRO A 249 -9.04 -5.66 -3.94
C PRO A 249 -10.39 -6.26 -4.37
N ASP A 250 -10.88 -5.86 -5.55
CA ASP A 250 -12.16 -6.33 -6.12
C ASP A 250 -13.41 -6.02 -5.27
N ALA A 251 -13.35 -4.98 -4.44
CA ALA A 251 -14.37 -4.64 -3.46
C ALA A 251 -15.77 -4.44 -4.08
N VAL A 252 -15.86 -3.87 -5.29
CA VAL A 252 -17.14 -3.67 -5.99
C VAL A 252 -17.88 -5.00 -6.23
N ARG A 253 -17.17 -6.02 -6.69
CA ARG A 253 -17.75 -7.36 -6.86
C ARG A 253 -18.07 -7.98 -5.51
N LEU A 254 -17.16 -7.94 -4.56
CA LEU A 254 -17.33 -8.56 -3.24
C LEU A 254 -18.57 -8.00 -2.52
N GLU A 255 -18.79 -6.68 -2.54
CA GLU A 255 -20.00 -6.09 -1.97
C GLU A 255 -21.27 -6.53 -2.71
N SER A 256 -21.22 -6.62 -4.04
CA SER A 256 -22.35 -7.13 -4.82
C SER A 256 -22.69 -8.60 -4.51
N GLU A 257 -21.70 -9.37 -4.04
CA GLU A 257 -21.85 -10.75 -3.58
C GLU A 257 -22.19 -10.86 -2.07
N GLY A 258 -22.34 -9.71 -1.37
CA GLY A 258 -22.79 -9.65 0.02
C GLY A 258 -21.67 -9.56 1.06
N CYS A 259 -20.40 -9.36 0.64
CA CYS A 259 -19.32 -9.09 1.60
C CYS A 259 -19.53 -7.71 2.25
N MET A 260 -19.28 -7.64 3.54
CA MET A 260 -19.37 -6.42 4.33
C MET A 260 -17.98 -5.91 4.66
N ASP A 261 -17.89 -4.63 5.02
CA ASP A 261 -16.67 -4.00 5.54
C ASP A 261 -15.46 -4.05 4.56
N THR A 262 -15.73 -4.09 3.26
CA THR A 262 -14.69 -4.10 2.21
C THR A 262 -13.89 -2.79 2.14
N GLY A 263 -14.41 -1.71 2.74
CA GLY A 263 -13.82 -0.37 2.69
C GLY A 263 -14.11 0.40 1.41
N LEU A 264 -14.89 -0.17 0.48
CA LEU A 264 -15.33 0.54 -0.72
C LEU A 264 -16.17 1.76 -0.35
N VAL A 265 -15.93 2.87 -1.03
CA VAL A 265 -16.74 4.09 -0.91
C VAL A 265 -17.51 4.33 -2.20
N SER A 266 -18.82 4.54 -2.05
CA SER A 266 -19.69 4.99 -3.13
C SER A 266 -19.78 6.51 -3.07
N LEU A 267 -19.05 7.20 -3.95
CA LEU A 267 -19.09 8.65 -4.01
C LEU A 267 -20.29 9.12 -4.84
N ALA A 268 -21.07 10.04 -4.28
CA ALA A 268 -22.02 10.83 -5.06
C ALA A 268 -21.30 11.94 -5.84
N ALA A 269 -22.01 12.54 -6.82
CA ALA A 269 -21.47 13.69 -7.55
C ALA A 269 -21.15 14.85 -6.58
N GLY A 270 -19.92 15.39 -6.68
CA GLY A 270 -19.41 16.45 -5.82
C GLY A 270 -18.82 15.98 -4.49
N GLU A 271 -18.83 14.68 -4.20
CA GLU A 271 -18.17 14.15 -3.01
C GLU A 271 -16.69 13.85 -3.24
N THR A 272 -15.92 13.86 -2.16
CA THR A 272 -14.48 13.58 -2.14
C THR A 272 -14.18 12.44 -1.19
N LEU A 273 -13.43 11.45 -1.67
CA LEU A 273 -12.74 10.48 -0.82
C LEU A 273 -11.33 10.98 -0.55
N ALA A 274 -10.94 11.06 0.72
CA ALA A 274 -9.58 11.37 1.13
C ALA A 274 -8.99 10.27 2.00
N ALA A 275 -7.69 10.02 1.84
CA ALA A 275 -6.91 9.14 2.70
C ALA A 275 -5.50 9.71 2.90
N SER A 276 -4.85 9.33 4.00
CA SER A 276 -3.48 9.74 4.29
C SER A 276 -2.69 8.65 5.00
N THR A 277 -1.38 8.69 4.79
CA THR A 277 -0.42 7.92 5.59
C THR A 277 0.79 8.80 5.93
N GLU A 278 1.25 8.70 7.15
CA GLU A 278 2.44 9.40 7.65
C GLU A 278 3.49 8.36 8.02
N TRP A 279 4.67 8.50 7.46
CA TRP A 279 5.82 7.63 7.65
C TRP A 279 6.88 8.37 8.45
N SER A 280 6.89 8.18 9.77
CA SER A 280 7.97 8.67 10.61
C SER A 280 9.15 7.69 10.57
N PHE A 281 10.37 8.20 10.63
CA PHE A 281 11.57 7.39 10.54
C PHE A 281 12.63 7.83 11.55
N ALA A 282 13.30 6.84 12.15
CA ALA A 282 14.34 7.04 13.14
C ALA A 282 15.44 5.99 12.97
N ASP A 283 16.64 6.29 13.47
CA ASP A 283 17.74 5.32 13.48
C ASP A 283 17.37 4.12 14.38
N THR A 284 17.75 2.92 13.94
CA THR A 284 17.57 1.71 14.74
C THR A 284 18.51 1.79 15.95
N THR A 285 17.95 1.79 17.18
CA THR A 285 18.75 1.65 18.39
C THR A 285 18.93 0.17 18.73
N PRO A 286 20.05 -0.25 19.37
CA PRO A 286 20.25 -1.63 19.80
C PRO A 286 19.08 -2.18 20.62
N ASP A 287 18.47 -1.36 21.48
CA ASP A 287 17.27 -1.69 22.26
C ASP A 287 16.00 -1.92 21.42
N ALA A 288 15.90 -1.36 20.24
CA ALA A 288 14.76 -1.58 19.35
C ALA A 288 14.85 -2.95 18.67
N MET A 289 16.04 -3.46 18.42
CA MET A 289 16.27 -4.84 17.94
C MET A 289 16.01 -5.87 19.04
N ASP A 290 16.42 -5.61 20.29
CA ASP A 290 16.31 -6.56 21.41
C ASP A 290 14.88 -6.67 21.96
N ARG A 291 14.10 -5.60 21.97
CA ARG A 291 12.70 -5.64 22.45
C ARG A 291 11.80 -6.51 21.55
N THR A 292 12.15 -6.67 20.29
CA THR A 292 11.48 -7.61 19.38
C THR A 292 11.94 -9.06 19.63
N LEU A 293 13.13 -9.27 20.15
CA LEU A 293 13.68 -10.61 20.45
C LEU A 293 13.29 -11.12 21.85
N SER A 294 12.99 -10.24 22.81
CA SER A 294 12.69 -10.62 24.20
C SER A 294 11.22 -11.03 24.43
N GLN A 295 10.32 -10.80 23.50
CA GLN A 295 8.92 -11.30 23.60
C GLN A 295 8.75 -12.74 23.14
N ASP A 296 9.69 -13.31 22.40
CA ASP A 296 9.67 -14.72 21.97
C ASP A 296 10.12 -15.71 23.05
N GLY A 297 10.62 -15.24 24.22
CA GLY A 297 11.18 -16.07 25.29
C GLY A 297 10.21 -16.45 26.43
N ALA A 298 8.97 -15.97 26.44
CA ALA A 298 8.03 -16.16 27.55
C ALA A 298 6.81 -17.01 27.16
N ALA A 299 7.02 -18.16 26.55
CA ALA A 299 5.95 -19.16 26.33
C ALA A 299 6.21 -20.41 27.18
N HIS A 300 5.47 -20.49 28.30
CA HIS A 300 4.98 -21.67 29.02
C HIS A 300 5.94 -22.80 29.38
N SER A 301 6.41 -22.74 30.61
CA SER A 301 6.66 -23.98 31.38
C SER A 301 5.34 -24.44 32.02
N PRO A 302 4.87 -25.66 31.77
CA PRO A 302 3.77 -26.23 32.53
C PRO A 302 4.31 -26.78 33.87
N THR A 303 4.06 -26.07 34.96
CA THR A 303 4.24 -26.62 36.31
C THR A 303 2.90 -27.11 36.84
N GLY A 304 2.88 -28.36 37.25
CA GLY A 304 1.99 -28.82 38.31
C GLY A 304 0.99 -29.89 37.90
N ALA A 305 1.39 -31.13 37.93
CA ALA A 305 0.47 -32.21 38.19
C ALA A 305 0.05 -32.18 39.68
N PRO A 306 -1.22 -32.36 40.02
CA PRO A 306 -1.62 -32.71 41.38
C PRO A 306 -1.59 -34.25 41.51
N THR A 307 -0.83 -34.73 42.49
CA THR A 307 -0.98 -36.04 43.09
C THR A 307 -2.24 -36.03 43.96
N LEU A 308 -3.14 -36.93 43.71
CA LEU A 308 -3.89 -37.91 44.50
C LEU A 308 -5.22 -38.23 43.78
#